data_71c01e5d6e422c3f4ab162bd1eca0df5
#
_entry.id   71c01e5d6e422c3f4ab162bd1eca0df5
#
_cell.length_a   1.000
_cell.length_b   1.000
_cell.length_c   1.000
_cell.angle_alpha   90.00
_cell.angle_beta   90.00
_cell.angle_gamma   90.00
#
_symmetry.space_group_name_H-M   'P 1'
#
loop_
_entity.id
_entity.type
_entity.pdbx_description
1 polymer ?
#
loop_
_entity_poly.entity_id
_entity_poly.type
_entity_poly.pdbx_seq_one_letter_code
_entity_poly.pdbx_strand_id
1 'polypeptide(L)'
;MGLRRERTDAELLIAAREDAEAFGEFYDRHIAKVLAFFRRRVPDAELAMDLAAETFAAALGSLSSFVPGDEPATAWLFAIARHRWFDALRHGQVEDRARRGLEMQALVVDDHALAVIERLAAAGAMDLLDALPDDQRDAVIARHLDDREYDEIAAQLRCSESVVRKRVSRGLTSLKKVAPGWASGD
;
A
#
# COMPACT_ATOMS: atom_id res chain seq x y z
N MET A 1 34.75 16.12 16.90
CA MET A 1 33.83 14.97 16.83
C MET A 1 32.77 15.35 15.82
N GLY A 2 32.98 14.95 14.54
CA GLY A 2 32.10 15.33 13.43
C GLY A 2 30.76 14.62 13.57
N LEU A 3 29.66 15.35 13.52
CA LEU A 3 28.31 14.81 13.39
C LEU A 3 28.27 13.99 12.09
N ARG A 4 28.19 12.68 12.20
CA ARG A 4 27.97 11.78 11.07
C ARG A 4 26.60 12.16 10.49
N ARG A 5 26.56 12.75 9.30
CA ARG A 5 25.30 13.07 8.61
C ARG A 5 24.52 11.77 8.46
N GLU A 6 23.27 11.72 8.96
CA GLU A 6 22.39 10.59 8.73
C GLU A 6 22.14 10.43 7.23
N ARG A 7 22.31 9.20 6.74
CA ARG A 7 22.00 8.86 5.35
C ARG A 7 20.48 9.01 5.13
N THR A 8 20.11 9.55 3.99
CA THR A 8 18.73 9.55 3.54
C THR A 8 18.29 8.14 3.16
N ASP A 9 16.99 7.87 3.11
CA ASP A 9 16.46 6.57 2.72
C ASP A 9 16.89 6.17 1.30
N ALA A 10 16.97 7.12 0.37
CA ALA A 10 17.48 6.89 -0.98
C ALA A 10 18.97 6.52 -0.99
N GLU A 11 19.80 7.21 -0.19
CA GLU A 11 21.22 6.86 -0.01
C GLU A 11 21.40 5.48 0.61
N LEU A 12 20.53 5.08 1.55
CA LEU A 12 20.52 3.73 2.14
C LEU A 12 20.20 2.66 1.11
N LEU A 13 19.15 2.85 0.29
CA LEU A 13 18.77 1.87 -0.74
C LEU A 13 19.83 1.72 -1.85
N ILE A 14 20.53 2.80 -2.19
CA ILE A 14 21.65 2.71 -3.13
C ILE A 14 22.83 1.95 -2.51
N ALA A 15 23.21 2.29 -1.28
CA ALA A 15 24.31 1.64 -0.58
C ALA A 15 23.99 0.14 -0.32
N ALA A 16 22.74 -0.20 -0.07
CA ALA A 16 22.28 -1.56 0.18
C ALA A 16 22.54 -2.55 -0.98
N ARG A 17 22.88 -2.06 -2.15
CA ARG A 17 23.28 -2.93 -3.29
C ARG A 17 24.59 -3.68 -3.02
N GLU A 18 25.45 -3.12 -2.17
CA GLU A 18 26.77 -3.67 -1.85
C GLU A 18 26.99 -3.82 -0.33
N ASP A 19 26.15 -3.17 0.47
CA ASP A 19 26.25 -3.10 1.93
C ASP A 19 24.94 -3.52 2.59
N ALA A 20 24.89 -4.75 3.11
CA ALA A 20 23.70 -5.29 3.78
C ALA A 20 23.33 -4.49 5.05
N GLU A 21 24.28 -3.83 5.72
CA GLU A 21 24.00 -3.02 6.92
C GLU A 21 23.16 -1.79 6.55
N ALA A 22 23.37 -1.22 5.35
CA ALA A 22 22.57 -0.11 4.87
C ALA A 22 21.09 -0.50 4.66
N PHE A 23 20.84 -1.74 4.18
CA PHE A 23 19.46 -2.25 4.11
C PHE A 23 18.87 -2.48 5.50
N GLY A 24 19.65 -2.99 6.44
CA GLY A 24 19.24 -3.15 7.83
C GLY A 24 18.79 -1.83 8.45
N GLU A 25 19.55 -0.74 8.25
CA GLU A 25 19.16 0.59 8.72
C GLU A 25 17.85 1.08 8.08
N PHE A 26 17.68 0.87 6.77
CA PHE A 26 16.43 1.18 6.07
C PHE A 26 15.25 0.36 6.61
N TYR A 27 15.47 -0.94 6.84
CA TYR A 27 14.47 -1.84 7.43
C TYR A 27 14.01 -1.35 8.81
N ASP A 28 14.94 -1.06 9.71
CA ASP A 28 14.64 -0.60 11.07
C ASP A 28 13.82 0.69 11.10
N ARG A 29 14.08 1.60 10.15
CA ARG A 29 13.32 2.85 10.03
C ARG A 29 11.86 2.66 9.59
N HIS A 30 11.58 1.60 8.84
CA HIS A 30 10.30 1.47 8.13
C HIS A 30 9.46 0.27 8.52
N ILE A 31 10.00 -0.75 9.21
CA ILE A 31 9.27 -1.97 9.55
C ILE A 31 7.99 -1.68 10.34
N ALA A 32 8.03 -0.77 11.31
CA ALA A 32 6.86 -0.43 12.10
C ALA A 32 5.73 0.19 11.24
N LYS A 33 6.09 1.02 10.25
CA LYS A 33 5.13 1.65 9.33
C LYS A 33 4.50 0.64 8.37
N VAL A 34 5.34 -0.26 7.81
CA VAL A 34 4.87 -1.32 6.91
C VAL A 34 3.98 -2.31 7.66
N LEU A 35 4.37 -2.70 8.87
CA LEU A 35 3.54 -3.57 9.71
C LEU A 35 2.20 -2.91 10.06
N ALA A 36 2.20 -1.62 10.44
CA ALA A 36 0.98 -0.87 10.72
C ALA A 36 0.08 -0.77 9.47
N PHE A 37 0.66 -0.66 8.27
CA PHE A 37 -0.06 -0.67 7.01
C PHE A 37 -0.86 -1.97 6.84
N PHE A 38 -0.23 -3.13 7.05
CA PHE A 38 -0.92 -4.42 6.93
C PHE A 38 -1.89 -4.69 8.07
N ARG A 39 -1.55 -4.34 9.33
CA ARG A 39 -2.45 -4.55 10.48
C ARG A 39 -3.78 -3.80 10.39
N ARG A 40 -3.83 -2.72 9.62
CA ARG A 40 -5.10 -2.01 9.35
C ARG A 40 -5.93 -2.66 8.25
N ARG A 41 -5.36 -3.59 7.46
CA ARG A 41 -5.97 -4.18 6.27
C ARG A 41 -6.27 -5.67 6.40
N VAL A 42 -5.57 -6.34 7.29
CA VAL A 42 -5.78 -7.77 7.54
C VAL A 42 -6.05 -8.01 9.03
N PRO A 43 -7.09 -8.79 9.37
CA PRO A 43 -7.46 -9.04 10.78
C PRO A 43 -6.44 -9.94 11.50
N ASP A 44 -5.71 -10.76 10.77
CA ASP A 44 -4.73 -11.70 11.29
C ASP A 44 -3.35 -11.03 11.45
N ALA A 45 -2.87 -10.99 12.70
CA ALA A 45 -1.58 -10.38 13.01
C ALA A 45 -0.39 -11.15 12.42
N GLU A 46 -0.50 -12.49 12.30
CA GLU A 46 0.52 -13.34 11.71
C GLU A 46 0.65 -13.08 10.21
N LEU A 47 -0.50 -13.02 9.51
CA LEU A 47 -0.52 -12.64 8.10
C LEU A 47 0.04 -11.23 7.87
N ALA A 48 -0.27 -10.27 8.77
CA ALA A 48 0.29 -8.93 8.66
C ALA A 48 1.83 -8.93 8.79
N MET A 49 2.39 -9.76 9.66
CA MET A 49 3.84 -9.94 9.82
C MET A 49 4.46 -10.61 8.59
N ASP A 50 3.82 -11.66 8.06
CA ASP A 50 4.28 -12.36 6.85
C ASP A 50 4.34 -11.40 5.66
N LEU A 51 3.26 -10.64 5.41
CA LEU A 51 3.23 -9.67 4.33
C LEU A 51 4.26 -8.55 4.49
N ALA A 52 4.53 -8.12 5.73
CA ALA A 52 5.59 -7.17 5.99
C ALA A 52 6.97 -7.77 5.67
N ALA A 53 7.24 -8.99 6.08
CA ALA A 53 8.49 -9.70 5.79
C ALA A 53 8.66 -9.91 4.27
N GLU A 54 7.62 -10.35 3.57
CA GLU A 54 7.62 -10.50 2.11
C GLU A 54 7.87 -9.18 1.38
N THR A 55 7.33 -8.06 1.90
CA THR A 55 7.56 -6.72 1.35
C THR A 55 9.03 -6.37 1.39
N PHE A 56 9.70 -6.56 2.53
CA PHE A 56 11.13 -6.26 2.64
C PHE A 56 12.00 -7.25 1.87
N ALA A 57 11.63 -8.52 1.80
CA ALA A 57 12.31 -9.50 0.96
C ALA A 57 12.23 -9.11 -0.53
N ALA A 58 11.05 -8.68 -0.99
CA ALA A 58 10.87 -8.19 -2.36
C ALA A 58 11.62 -6.88 -2.60
N ALA A 59 11.64 -5.97 -1.63
CA ALA A 59 12.42 -4.73 -1.71
C ALA A 59 13.91 -5.04 -1.85
N LEU A 60 14.45 -5.94 -1.03
CA LEU A 60 15.84 -6.38 -1.11
C LEU A 60 16.16 -6.99 -2.49
N GLY A 61 15.29 -7.87 -2.99
CA GLY A 61 15.47 -8.50 -4.30
C GLY A 61 15.36 -7.53 -5.49
N SER A 62 14.73 -6.36 -5.30
CA SER A 62 14.52 -5.36 -6.35
C SER A 62 15.36 -4.08 -6.19
N LEU A 63 16.39 -4.09 -5.34
CA LEU A 63 17.27 -2.92 -5.12
C LEU A 63 17.91 -2.39 -6.40
N SER A 64 18.23 -3.26 -7.36
CA SER A 64 18.80 -2.89 -8.64
C SER A 64 17.85 -2.03 -9.50
N SER A 65 16.53 -2.19 -9.31
CA SER A 65 15.50 -1.44 -10.02
C SER A 65 15.14 -0.11 -9.35
N PHE A 66 15.58 0.11 -8.10
CA PHE A 66 15.33 1.37 -7.44
C PHE A 66 16.12 2.50 -8.10
N VAL A 67 15.42 3.53 -8.56
CA VAL A 67 16.02 4.75 -9.14
C VAL A 67 15.64 5.92 -8.23
N PRO A 68 16.63 6.62 -7.63
CA PRO A 68 16.36 7.84 -6.88
C PRO A 68 15.72 8.89 -7.77
N GLY A 69 14.69 9.54 -7.28
CA GLY A 69 13.97 10.59 -7.98
C GLY A 69 13.43 11.63 -7.00
N ASP A 70 12.49 12.43 -7.47
CA ASP A 70 11.81 13.44 -6.64
C ASP A 70 10.87 12.85 -5.61
N GLU A 71 10.46 11.60 -5.79
CA GLU A 71 9.61 10.89 -4.85
C GLU A 71 10.42 10.29 -3.68
N PRO A 72 9.84 10.30 -2.47
CA PRO A 72 10.47 9.65 -1.32
C PRO A 72 10.69 8.15 -1.57
N ALA A 73 11.83 7.61 -1.13
CA ALA A 73 12.11 6.17 -1.22
C ALA A 73 11.04 5.30 -0.53
N THR A 74 10.33 5.86 0.45
CA THR A 74 9.17 5.21 1.09
C THR A 74 8.02 4.97 0.11
N ALA A 75 7.80 5.82 -0.89
CA ALA A 75 6.75 5.61 -1.89
C ALA A 75 7.01 4.32 -2.69
N TRP A 76 8.27 4.07 -3.07
CA TRP A 76 8.67 2.83 -3.71
C TRP A 76 8.46 1.60 -2.80
N LEU A 77 8.84 1.68 -1.51
CA LEU A 77 8.60 0.60 -0.55
C LEU A 77 7.11 0.29 -0.40
N PHE A 78 6.28 1.32 -0.26
CA PHE A 78 4.82 1.14 -0.13
C PHE A 78 4.15 0.69 -1.43
N ALA A 79 4.73 0.95 -2.61
CA ALA A 79 4.27 0.33 -3.85
C ALA A 79 4.45 -1.21 -3.80
N ILE A 80 5.59 -1.69 -3.30
CA ILE A 80 5.84 -3.12 -3.08
C ILE A 80 4.86 -3.69 -2.05
N ALA A 81 4.65 -2.99 -0.92
CA ALA A 81 3.71 -3.42 0.12
C ALA A 81 2.28 -3.55 -0.42
N ARG A 82 1.82 -2.58 -1.22
CA ARG A 82 0.50 -2.63 -1.88
C ARG A 82 0.40 -3.83 -2.82
N HIS A 83 1.44 -4.09 -3.62
CA HIS A 83 1.46 -5.24 -4.51
C HIS A 83 1.32 -6.56 -3.72
N ARG A 84 2.06 -6.73 -2.61
CA ARG A 84 1.95 -7.92 -1.75
C ARG A 84 0.55 -8.06 -1.13
N TRP A 85 -0.06 -6.97 -0.72
CA TRP A 85 -1.43 -6.99 -0.20
C TRP A 85 -2.43 -7.45 -1.26
N PHE A 86 -2.38 -6.92 -2.49
CA PHE A 86 -3.26 -7.35 -3.59
C PHE A 86 -3.01 -8.80 -4.00
N ASP A 87 -1.75 -9.27 -3.97
CA ASP A 87 -1.44 -10.68 -4.19
C ASP A 87 -2.09 -11.57 -3.13
N ALA A 88 -2.01 -11.19 -1.86
CA ALA A 88 -2.64 -11.91 -0.76
C ALA A 88 -4.17 -11.97 -0.91
N LEU A 89 -4.81 -10.89 -1.36
CA LEU A 89 -6.24 -10.88 -1.67
C LEU A 89 -6.58 -11.83 -2.81
N ARG A 90 -5.84 -11.77 -3.93
CA ARG A 90 -6.07 -12.66 -5.10
C ARG A 90 -5.93 -14.14 -4.76
N HIS A 91 -5.01 -14.49 -3.86
CA HIS A 91 -4.78 -15.89 -3.46
C HIS A 91 -5.70 -16.35 -2.32
N GLY A 92 -6.69 -15.56 -1.92
CA GLY A 92 -7.63 -15.90 -0.85
C GLY A 92 -7.00 -16.04 0.55
N GLN A 93 -5.72 -15.65 0.72
CA GLN A 93 -5.00 -15.82 1.99
C GLN A 93 -5.66 -15.06 3.14
N VAL A 94 -6.25 -13.91 2.83
CA VAL A 94 -6.99 -13.09 3.82
C VAL A 94 -8.25 -13.81 4.27
N GLU A 95 -8.99 -14.43 3.33
CA GLU A 95 -10.22 -15.18 3.63
C GLU A 95 -9.94 -16.48 4.38
N ASP A 96 -8.94 -17.25 3.94
CA ASP A 96 -8.60 -18.53 4.56
C ASP A 96 -8.10 -18.38 5.99
N ARG A 97 -7.37 -17.30 6.30
CA ARG A 97 -6.93 -17.03 7.66
C ARG A 97 -8.05 -16.42 8.51
N ALA A 98 -8.90 -15.57 7.94
CA ALA A 98 -10.11 -15.11 8.63
C ALA A 98 -11.04 -16.29 8.99
N ARG A 99 -11.24 -17.27 8.09
CA ARG A 99 -12.00 -18.51 8.38
C ARG A 99 -11.37 -19.32 9.50
N ARG A 100 -10.06 -19.48 9.53
CA ARG A 100 -9.36 -20.23 10.60
C ARG A 100 -9.43 -19.53 11.96
N GLY A 101 -9.41 -18.19 11.97
CA GLY A 101 -9.63 -17.41 13.20
C GLY A 101 -11.09 -17.41 13.68
N LEU A 102 -12.05 -17.62 12.77
CA LEU A 102 -13.50 -17.62 13.06
C LEU A 102 -14.02 -18.94 13.63
N GLU A 103 -13.27 -20.05 13.58
CA GLU A 103 -13.64 -21.28 14.30
C GLU A 103 -13.73 -21.08 15.82
N MET A 104 -13.28 -19.95 16.34
CA MET A 104 -13.35 -19.61 17.77
C MET A 104 -14.36 -18.53 18.16
N GLN A 105 -14.90 -17.74 17.24
CA GLN A 105 -16.06 -16.85 17.52
C GLN A 105 -16.75 -16.43 16.21
N ALA A 106 -18.07 -16.67 16.12
CA ALA A 106 -18.91 -16.15 15.05
C ALA A 106 -19.05 -14.62 15.18
N LEU A 107 -18.14 -13.87 14.61
CA LEU A 107 -18.28 -12.44 14.36
C LEU A 107 -18.85 -12.29 12.94
N VAL A 108 -20.00 -11.66 12.85
CA VAL A 108 -20.62 -11.26 11.58
C VAL A 108 -19.67 -10.33 10.86
N VAL A 109 -18.93 -10.86 9.89
CA VAL A 109 -18.20 -10.04 8.92
C VAL A 109 -19.28 -9.41 8.05
N ASP A 110 -19.30 -8.09 7.99
CA ASP A 110 -20.20 -7.34 7.13
C ASP A 110 -20.03 -7.85 5.68
N ASP A 111 -21.07 -8.46 5.12
CA ASP A 111 -21.10 -8.98 3.73
C ASP A 111 -20.67 -7.93 2.71
N HIS A 112 -20.77 -6.65 3.06
CA HIS A 112 -20.37 -5.53 2.25
C HIS A 112 -18.84 -5.39 2.13
N ALA A 113 -18.10 -5.57 3.23
CA ALA A 113 -16.63 -5.53 3.21
C ALA A 113 -16.05 -6.72 2.43
N LEU A 114 -16.66 -7.90 2.57
CA LEU A 114 -16.28 -9.10 1.82
C LEU A 114 -16.53 -8.92 0.32
N ALA A 115 -17.68 -8.38 -0.07
CA ALA A 115 -18.03 -8.11 -1.47
C ALA A 115 -17.11 -7.05 -2.11
N VAL A 116 -16.61 -6.08 -1.35
CA VAL A 116 -15.60 -5.10 -1.83
C VAL A 116 -14.25 -5.79 -2.06
N ILE A 117 -13.84 -6.66 -1.14
CA ILE A 117 -12.58 -7.43 -1.23
C ILE A 117 -12.61 -8.38 -2.43
N GLU A 118 -13.70 -9.14 -2.60
CA GLU A 118 -13.89 -10.05 -3.74
C GLU A 118 -13.89 -9.31 -5.09
N ARG A 119 -14.52 -8.13 -5.15
CA ARG A 119 -14.55 -7.32 -6.38
C ARG A 119 -13.19 -6.71 -6.70
N LEU A 120 -12.43 -6.28 -5.71
CA LEU A 120 -11.06 -5.79 -5.90
C LEU A 120 -10.14 -6.92 -6.37
N ALA A 121 -10.29 -8.12 -5.82
CA ALA A 121 -9.53 -9.30 -6.23
C ALA A 121 -9.92 -9.78 -7.66
N ALA A 122 -11.22 -9.83 -7.98
CA ALA A 122 -11.72 -10.29 -9.27
C ALA A 122 -11.47 -9.32 -10.43
N ALA A 123 -11.38 -8.01 -10.16
CA ALA A 123 -11.28 -6.99 -11.19
C ALA A 123 -9.84 -6.64 -11.61
N GLY A 124 -8.80 -7.28 -11.05
CA GLY A 124 -7.44 -6.82 -11.31
C GLY A 124 -7.27 -5.36 -10.84
N ALA A 125 -7.53 -5.08 -9.57
CA ALA A 125 -7.62 -3.70 -9.05
C ALA A 125 -6.39 -2.83 -9.36
N MET A 126 -5.21 -3.45 -9.50
CA MET A 126 -4.03 -2.73 -9.96
C MET A 126 -4.15 -2.30 -11.41
N ASP A 127 -4.61 -3.18 -12.30
CA ASP A 127 -4.79 -2.84 -13.73
C ASP A 127 -5.82 -1.71 -13.88
N LEU A 128 -6.86 -1.70 -13.04
CA LEU A 128 -7.84 -0.62 -13.01
C LEU A 128 -7.26 0.70 -12.49
N LEU A 129 -6.42 0.65 -11.46
CA LEU A 129 -5.72 1.82 -10.94
C LEU A 129 -4.67 2.32 -11.93
N ASP A 130 -3.98 1.43 -12.63
CA ASP A 130 -3.00 1.77 -13.67
C ASP A 130 -3.65 2.41 -14.90
N ALA A 131 -4.94 2.18 -15.14
CA ALA A 131 -5.71 2.86 -16.17
C ALA A 131 -6.07 4.33 -15.82
N LEU A 132 -5.85 4.75 -14.57
CA LEU A 132 -6.08 6.14 -14.16
C LEU A 132 -4.87 7.02 -14.51
N PRO A 133 -5.10 8.32 -14.82
CA PRO A 133 -4.02 9.30 -14.81
C PRO A 133 -3.29 9.32 -13.46
N ASP A 134 -1.98 9.49 -13.48
CA ASP A 134 -1.10 9.38 -12.30
C ASP A 134 -1.59 10.20 -11.12
N ASP A 135 -1.98 11.44 -11.35
CA ASP A 135 -2.46 12.36 -10.31
C ASP A 135 -3.79 11.93 -9.67
N GLN A 136 -4.64 11.21 -10.40
CA GLN A 136 -5.89 10.66 -9.90
C GLN A 136 -5.63 9.34 -9.17
N ARG A 137 -4.77 8.48 -9.73
CA ARG A 137 -4.35 7.23 -9.12
C ARG A 137 -3.74 7.46 -7.75
N ASP A 138 -2.76 8.37 -7.66
CA ASP A 138 -2.07 8.69 -6.42
C ASP A 138 -3.03 9.24 -5.34
N ALA A 139 -3.95 10.13 -5.73
CA ALA A 139 -4.93 10.67 -4.81
C ALA A 139 -5.93 9.60 -4.33
N VAL A 140 -6.39 8.69 -5.21
CA VAL A 140 -7.29 7.59 -4.86
C VAL A 140 -6.59 6.59 -3.94
N ILE A 141 -5.35 6.21 -4.26
CA ILE A 141 -4.55 5.32 -3.44
C ILE A 141 -4.35 5.93 -2.05
N ALA A 142 -3.87 7.18 -1.98
CA ALA A 142 -3.60 7.83 -0.71
C ALA A 142 -4.85 7.95 0.17
N ARG A 143 -6.03 8.24 -0.40
CA ARG A 143 -7.26 8.39 0.37
C ARG A 143 -7.89 7.05 0.76
N HIS A 144 -7.97 6.07 -0.17
CA HIS A 144 -8.77 4.86 0.03
C HIS A 144 -7.93 3.62 0.37
N LEU A 145 -6.66 3.59 0.02
CA LEU A 145 -5.78 2.48 0.33
C LEU A 145 -4.83 2.81 1.50
N ASP A 146 -4.38 4.05 1.60
CA ASP A 146 -3.48 4.49 2.68
C ASP A 146 -4.24 5.17 3.84
N ASP A 147 -5.57 5.34 3.74
CA ASP A 147 -6.47 5.98 4.74
C ASP A 147 -6.00 7.37 5.19
N ARG A 148 -5.34 8.11 4.28
CA ARG A 148 -4.79 9.42 4.61
C ARG A 148 -5.87 10.50 4.55
N GLU A 149 -5.75 11.50 5.43
CA GLU A 149 -6.64 12.64 5.40
C GLU A 149 -6.30 13.61 4.25
N TYR A 150 -7.29 14.39 3.80
CA TYR A 150 -7.15 15.24 2.62
C TYR A 150 -6.08 16.32 2.77
N ASP A 151 -5.86 16.83 3.97
CA ASP A 151 -4.81 17.80 4.30
C ASP A 151 -3.41 17.18 4.20
N GLU A 152 -3.23 15.94 4.67
CA GLU A 152 -1.98 15.19 4.55
C GLU A 152 -1.63 14.90 3.08
N ILE A 153 -2.64 14.49 2.29
CA ILE A 153 -2.48 14.23 0.86
C ILE A 153 -2.15 15.54 0.13
N ALA A 154 -2.82 16.64 0.48
CA ALA A 154 -2.58 17.95 -0.10
C ALA A 154 -1.15 18.44 0.15
N ALA A 155 -0.66 18.26 1.37
CA ALA A 155 0.72 18.59 1.74
C ALA A 155 1.74 17.75 0.94
N GLN A 156 1.51 16.44 0.80
CA GLN A 156 2.38 15.55 0.04
C GLN A 156 2.41 15.90 -1.45
N LEU A 157 1.22 16.09 -2.05
CA LEU A 157 1.08 16.38 -3.48
C LEU A 157 1.30 17.87 -3.82
N ARG A 158 1.67 18.69 -2.82
CA ARG A 158 1.91 20.14 -2.96
C ARG A 158 0.77 20.86 -3.66
N CYS A 159 -0.46 20.55 -3.29
CA CYS A 159 -1.66 21.16 -3.86
C CYS A 159 -2.69 21.44 -2.75
N SER A 160 -3.82 22.08 -3.08
CA SER A 160 -4.87 22.32 -2.10
C SER A 160 -5.76 21.07 -1.89
N GLU A 161 -6.38 20.93 -0.72
CA GLU A 161 -7.35 19.86 -0.45
C GLU A 161 -8.49 19.81 -1.51
N SER A 162 -8.92 20.96 -2.01
CA SER A 162 -9.96 21.01 -3.06
C SER A 162 -9.52 20.35 -4.36
N VAL A 163 -8.22 20.42 -4.69
CA VAL A 163 -7.62 19.72 -5.82
C VAL A 163 -7.57 18.22 -5.56
N VAL A 164 -7.15 17.80 -4.36
CA VAL A 164 -7.14 16.38 -3.98
C VAL A 164 -8.54 15.79 -4.05
N ARG A 165 -9.56 16.45 -3.46
CA ARG A 165 -10.97 16.01 -3.55
C ARG A 165 -11.46 15.84 -4.99
N LYS A 166 -11.09 16.77 -5.90
CA LYS A 166 -11.41 16.66 -7.31
C LYS A 166 -10.71 15.49 -7.99
N ARG A 167 -9.44 15.25 -7.69
CA ARG A 167 -8.67 14.11 -8.23
C ARG A 167 -9.26 12.78 -7.77
N VAL A 168 -9.54 12.62 -6.48
CA VAL A 168 -10.21 11.45 -5.91
C VAL A 168 -11.57 11.23 -6.59
N SER A 169 -12.42 12.25 -6.64
CA SER A 169 -13.75 12.14 -7.27
C SER A 169 -13.69 11.74 -8.75
N ARG A 170 -12.75 12.32 -9.52
CA ARG A 170 -12.56 11.98 -10.94
C ARG A 170 -12.02 10.55 -11.10
N GLY A 171 -11.04 10.16 -10.29
CA GLY A 171 -10.50 8.81 -10.29
C GLY A 171 -11.57 7.77 -10.00
N LEU A 172 -12.37 7.96 -8.95
CA LEU A 172 -13.49 7.07 -8.62
C LEU A 172 -14.54 7.02 -9.75
N THR A 173 -14.83 8.16 -10.38
CA THR A 173 -15.76 8.21 -11.52
C THR A 173 -15.23 7.44 -12.73
N SER A 174 -13.92 7.52 -12.98
CA SER A 174 -13.28 6.76 -14.07
C SER A 174 -13.28 5.26 -13.77
N LEU A 175 -12.99 4.85 -12.54
CA LEU A 175 -13.05 3.45 -12.11
C LEU A 175 -14.47 2.87 -12.22
N LYS A 176 -15.50 3.64 -11.87
CA LYS A 176 -16.91 3.24 -12.07
C LYS A 176 -17.26 2.92 -13.50
N LYS A 177 -16.68 3.62 -14.46
CA LYS A 177 -16.93 3.41 -15.89
C LYS A 177 -16.29 2.13 -16.41
N VAL A 178 -15.12 1.78 -15.89
CA VAL A 178 -14.34 0.61 -16.32
C VAL A 178 -14.81 -0.66 -15.61
N ALA A 179 -15.29 -0.54 -14.38
CA ALA A 179 -15.82 -1.63 -13.57
C ALA A 179 -17.23 -1.24 -13.03
N PRO A 180 -18.29 -1.39 -13.82
CA PRO A 180 -19.66 -1.01 -13.44
C PRO A 180 -20.24 -1.93 -12.37
N GLY A 181 -19.81 -1.88 -11.18
CA GLY A 181 -20.18 -2.69 -10.01
C GLY A 181 -19.34 -2.35 -8.80
N TRP A 182 -18.27 -1.62 -9.03
CA TRP A 182 -17.32 -1.28 -7.98
C TRP A 182 -17.83 -0.24 -6.96
N ALA A 183 -18.81 0.56 -7.33
CA ALA A 183 -19.23 1.69 -6.51
C ALA A 183 -20.73 1.72 -6.19
N SER A 184 -21.44 0.61 -6.33
CA SER A 184 -22.84 0.49 -5.89
C SER A 184 -22.85 -0.04 -4.45
N GLY A 185 -22.50 0.82 -3.51
CA GLY A 185 -22.69 0.67 -2.10
C GLY A 185 -23.30 1.97 -1.59
N ASP A 186 -24.62 2.07 -1.62
CA ASP A 186 -25.42 2.91 -0.72
C ASP A 186 -25.54 2.21 0.62
#